data_51206955e9075ab634c763b5f056a3c9
#
_entry.id   51206955e9075ab634c763b5f056a3c9
#
_cell.length_a   1.000
_cell.length_b   1.000
_cell.length_c   1.000
_cell.angle_alpha   90.00
_cell.angle_beta   90.00
_cell.angle_gamma   90.00
#
_symmetry.space_group_name_H-M   'P 1'
#
loop_
_entity.id
_entity.type
_entity.pdbx_description
1 polymer ?
#
loop_
_entity_poly.entity_id
_entity_poly.type
_entity_poly.pdbx_seq_one_letter_code
_entity_poly.pdbx_strand_id
1 'polypeptide(L)'
;MQRLAGPDGIERFVVQLPGTESWALTPGSTDRDLSTNLHTMAGDTTVYMRGIEAAMVQAGVPPDAPVMLVGHSLGGMTAAALAADPAFRQRFNVTKVVTAGAPIGRFDVPSGVQVLALENHNDLVPALDGADNPDRANVTTLTFGANKGDVGKNHSLSDAYAVAAADLPAGDPSYAAWLESARGFLNPANQTSTTGTYAITREPGS
;
A
#
# COMPACT_ATOMS: atom_id res chain seq x y z
N MET A 1 5.83 1.53 -10.48
CA MET A 1 7.01 1.57 -9.60
C MET A 1 7.85 2.78 -9.94
N GLN A 2 8.30 3.53 -8.94
CA GLN A 2 9.20 4.66 -9.12
C GLN A 2 10.54 4.37 -8.44
N ARG A 3 11.62 4.67 -9.13
CA ARG A 3 12.99 4.70 -8.58
C ARG A 3 13.34 6.16 -8.33
N LEU A 4 13.74 6.45 -7.12
CA LEU A 4 14.10 7.79 -6.64
C LEU A 4 15.59 7.82 -6.34
N ALA A 5 16.32 8.79 -6.88
CA ALA A 5 17.70 9.05 -6.54
C ALA A 5 17.81 10.42 -5.86
N GLY A 6 18.13 10.42 -4.58
CA GLY A 6 18.28 11.61 -3.77
C GLY A 6 19.71 12.16 -3.73
N PRO A 7 19.91 13.38 -3.20
CA PRO A 7 21.22 13.99 -3.07
C PRO A 7 22.14 13.29 -2.07
N ASP A 8 21.58 12.42 -1.23
CA ASP A 8 22.30 11.56 -0.28
C ASP A 8 22.93 10.32 -0.93
N GLY A 9 22.78 10.15 -2.26
CA GLY A 9 23.27 9.01 -3.01
C GLY A 9 22.50 7.69 -2.77
N ILE A 10 21.43 7.73 -1.97
CA ILE A 10 20.62 6.54 -1.68
C ILE A 10 19.50 6.41 -2.71
N GLU A 11 19.46 5.26 -3.38
CA GLU A 11 18.32 4.91 -4.22
C GLU A 11 17.18 4.37 -3.37
N ARG A 12 15.97 4.82 -3.67
CA ARG A 12 14.73 4.38 -3.00
C ARG A 12 13.71 3.98 -4.04
N PHE A 13 12.82 3.08 -3.67
CA PHE A 13 11.78 2.59 -4.57
C PHE A 13 10.39 2.79 -3.96
N VAL A 14 9.47 3.37 -4.74
CA VAL A 14 8.06 3.45 -4.39
C VAL A 14 7.28 2.50 -5.29
N VAL A 15 6.67 1.49 -4.70
CA VAL A 15 5.87 0.48 -5.39
C VAL A 15 4.40 0.81 -5.18
N GLN A 16 3.74 1.26 -6.24
CA GLN A 16 2.32 1.60 -6.22
C GLN A 16 1.50 0.37 -6.62
N LEU A 17 0.59 -0.02 -5.75
CA LEU A 17 -0.24 -1.21 -5.86
C LEU A 17 -1.69 -0.80 -6.05
N PRO A 18 -2.24 -0.95 -7.27
CA PRO A 18 -3.64 -0.62 -7.52
C PRO A 18 -4.59 -1.58 -6.79
N GLY A 19 -5.80 -1.09 -6.53
CA GLY A 19 -6.87 -1.86 -5.92
C GLY A 19 -7.55 -2.83 -6.86
N THR A 20 -8.70 -3.36 -6.42
CA THR A 20 -9.53 -4.32 -7.17
C THR A 20 -9.95 -3.77 -8.52
N GLU A 21 -9.77 -4.57 -9.56
CA GLU A 21 -10.18 -4.25 -10.92
C GLU A 21 -11.51 -4.91 -11.31
N SER A 22 -11.75 -6.13 -10.81
CA SER A 22 -12.95 -6.89 -11.08
C SER A 22 -13.63 -7.36 -9.79
N TRP A 23 -14.93 -7.08 -9.67
CA TRP A 23 -15.79 -7.54 -8.57
C TRP A 23 -16.56 -8.81 -8.95
N ALA A 24 -16.22 -9.48 -10.07
CA ALA A 24 -16.81 -10.75 -10.44
C ALA A 24 -16.52 -11.84 -9.40
N LEU A 25 -17.52 -12.67 -9.10
CA LEU A 25 -17.37 -13.79 -8.14
C LEU A 25 -16.52 -14.94 -8.70
N THR A 26 -16.40 -15.02 -10.02
CA THR A 26 -15.57 -16.03 -10.68
C THR A 26 -14.23 -15.43 -11.07
N PRO A 27 -13.11 -16.10 -10.77
CA PRO A 27 -11.78 -15.65 -11.18
C PRO A 27 -11.71 -15.49 -12.71
N GLY A 28 -11.21 -14.31 -13.15
CA GLY A 28 -10.97 -14.01 -14.56
C GLY A 28 -9.48 -13.99 -14.89
N SER A 29 -9.13 -13.28 -15.96
CA SER A 29 -7.73 -13.07 -16.38
C SER A 29 -7.01 -12.04 -15.52
N THR A 30 -7.73 -11.19 -14.75
CA THR A 30 -7.12 -10.25 -13.83
C THR A 30 -6.73 -10.94 -12.52
N ASP A 31 -5.57 -10.56 -12.00
CA ASP A 31 -5.05 -10.96 -10.69
C ASP A 31 -5.58 -10.10 -9.53
N ARG A 32 -6.34 -9.03 -9.86
CA ARG A 32 -6.94 -8.09 -8.92
C ARG A 32 -8.47 -8.22 -8.91
N ASP A 33 -8.96 -9.40 -8.52
CA ASP A 33 -10.38 -9.74 -8.46
C ASP A 33 -10.86 -9.95 -7.01
N LEU A 34 -12.15 -10.21 -6.83
CA LEU A 34 -12.74 -10.48 -5.53
C LEU A 34 -12.14 -11.73 -4.85
N SER A 35 -11.76 -12.75 -5.64
CA SER A 35 -11.09 -13.94 -5.10
C SER A 35 -9.76 -13.56 -4.46
N THR A 36 -8.95 -12.73 -5.12
CA THR A 36 -7.70 -12.22 -4.58
C THR A 36 -7.90 -11.41 -3.30
N ASN A 37 -8.99 -10.62 -3.20
CA ASN A 37 -9.34 -9.92 -1.95
C ASN A 37 -9.51 -10.92 -0.79
N LEU A 38 -10.30 -11.96 -1.00
CA LEU A 38 -10.60 -12.96 0.04
C LEU A 38 -9.35 -13.74 0.46
N HIS A 39 -8.53 -14.17 -0.50
CA HIS A 39 -7.27 -14.86 -0.22
C HIS A 39 -6.26 -13.96 0.50
N THR A 40 -6.15 -12.69 0.11
CA THR A 40 -5.29 -11.73 0.81
C THR A 40 -5.74 -11.52 2.25
N MET A 41 -7.05 -11.36 2.49
CA MET A 41 -7.62 -11.25 3.86
C MET A 41 -7.41 -12.52 4.68
N ALA A 42 -7.40 -13.70 4.06
CA ALA A 42 -7.10 -14.97 4.71
C ALA A 42 -5.61 -15.16 5.04
N GLY A 43 -4.73 -14.29 4.56
CA GLY A 43 -3.28 -14.39 4.74
C GLY A 43 -2.59 -15.30 3.71
N ASP A 44 -3.29 -15.67 2.64
CA ASP A 44 -2.73 -16.51 1.58
C ASP A 44 -1.79 -15.70 0.66
N THR A 45 -0.73 -16.36 0.16
CA THR A 45 0.12 -15.78 -0.89
C THR A 45 -0.59 -15.85 -2.24
N THR A 46 -0.98 -14.71 -2.76
CA THR A 46 -1.74 -14.58 -4.01
C THR A 46 -0.86 -14.52 -5.26
N VAL A 47 -1.47 -14.73 -6.43
CA VAL A 47 -0.80 -14.48 -7.74
C VAL A 47 -0.35 -13.03 -7.84
N TYR A 48 -1.18 -12.10 -7.33
CA TYR A 48 -0.85 -10.67 -7.30
C TYR A 48 0.43 -10.39 -6.51
N MET A 49 0.58 -10.96 -5.30
CA MET A 49 1.80 -10.81 -4.49
C MET A 49 3.04 -11.37 -5.21
N ARG A 50 2.95 -12.56 -5.81
CA ARG A 50 4.04 -13.14 -6.59
C ARG A 50 4.40 -12.28 -7.81
N GLY A 51 3.39 -11.71 -8.48
CA GLY A 51 3.58 -10.80 -9.60
C GLY A 51 4.30 -9.51 -9.20
N ILE A 52 3.97 -8.94 -8.03
CA ILE A 52 4.66 -7.77 -7.48
C ILE A 52 6.12 -8.10 -7.21
N GLU A 53 6.39 -9.23 -6.57
CA GLU A 53 7.74 -9.69 -6.29
C GLU A 53 8.57 -9.86 -7.57
N ALA A 54 8.00 -10.51 -8.59
CA ALA A 54 8.63 -10.66 -9.90
C ALA A 54 8.90 -9.31 -10.58
N ALA A 55 7.95 -8.38 -10.51
CA ALA A 55 8.11 -7.03 -11.04
C ALA A 55 9.23 -6.25 -10.35
N MET A 56 9.40 -6.40 -9.04
CA MET A 56 10.48 -5.76 -8.29
C MET A 56 11.85 -6.35 -8.65
N VAL A 57 11.93 -7.67 -8.84
CA VAL A 57 13.14 -8.33 -9.35
C VAL A 57 13.47 -7.84 -10.75
N GLN A 58 12.48 -7.79 -11.64
CA GLN A 58 12.66 -7.29 -13.02
C GLN A 58 13.09 -5.82 -13.05
N ALA A 59 12.59 -5.00 -12.12
CA ALA A 59 12.99 -3.61 -11.96
C ALA A 59 14.41 -3.44 -11.42
N GLY A 60 15.06 -4.53 -10.97
CA GLY A 60 16.40 -4.51 -10.39
C GLY A 60 16.44 -3.83 -9.02
N VAL A 61 15.36 -3.97 -8.19
CA VAL A 61 15.35 -3.42 -6.83
C VAL A 61 16.42 -4.09 -5.98
N PRO A 62 17.45 -3.34 -5.50
CA PRO A 62 18.51 -3.94 -4.69
C PRO A 62 17.96 -4.39 -3.31
N PRO A 63 18.53 -5.46 -2.71
CA PRO A 63 18.03 -5.97 -1.43
C PRO A 63 18.12 -4.98 -0.26
N ASP A 64 19.06 -4.04 -0.32
CA ASP A 64 19.33 -3.03 0.71
C ASP A 64 18.65 -1.68 0.44
N ALA A 65 18.15 -1.47 -0.78
CA ALA A 65 17.49 -0.22 -1.13
C ALA A 65 16.17 -0.06 -0.36
N PRO A 66 15.95 1.08 0.32
CA PRO A 66 14.69 1.32 1.02
C PRO A 66 13.49 1.28 0.07
N VAL A 67 12.46 0.53 0.44
CA VAL A 67 11.22 0.38 -0.32
C VAL A 67 10.05 0.95 0.47
N MET A 68 9.21 1.72 -0.22
CA MET A 68 7.88 2.14 0.24
C MET A 68 6.83 1.43 -0.62
N LEU A 69 5.94 0.68 0.02
CA LEU A 69 4.76 0.10 -0.61
C LEU A 69 3.58 1.06 -0.42
N VAL A 70 2.87 1.40 -1.49
CA VAL A 70 1.71 2.31 -1.44
C VAL A 70 0.54 1.65 -2.12
N GLY A 71 -0.59 1.52 -1.43
CA GLY A 71 -1.74 0.84 -2.02
C GLY A 71 -3.09 1.36 -1.53
N HIS A 72 -4.08 1.21 -2.40
CA HIS A 72 -5.48 1.51 -2.11
C HIS A 72 -6.29 0.20 -2.14
N SER A 73 -7.23 0.04 -1.20
CA SER A 73 -8.13 -1.13 -1.18
C SER A 73 -7.34 -2.45 -1.16
N LEU A 74 -7.55 -3.37 -2.10
CA LEU A 74 -6.76 -4.60 -2.28
C LEU A 74 -5.25 -4.31 -2.32
N GLY A 75 -4.83 -3.25 -3.02
CA GLY A 75 -3.43 -2.85 -3.07
C GLY A 75 -2.86 -2.49 -1.70
N GLY A 76 -3.67 -1.86 -0.84
CA GLY A 76 -3.31 -1.54 0.55
C GLY A 76 -3.19 -2.80 1.43
N MET A 77 -4.15 -3.72 1.32
CA MET A 77 -4.05 -5.04 1.99
C MET A 77 -2.80 -5.80 1.54
N THR A 78 -2.56 -5.83 0.24
CA THR A 78 -1.40 -6.50 -0.34
C THR A 78 -0.09 -5.88 0.15
N ALA A 79 -0.01 -4.54 0.24
CA ALA A 79 1.15 -3.84 0.79
C ALA A 79 1.42 -4.24 2.25
N ALA A 80 0.38 -4.29 3.09
CA ALA A 80 0.50 -4.70 4.49
C ALA A 80 0.89 -6.19 4.60
N ALA A 81 0.29 -7.08 3.80
CA ALA A 81 0.61 -8.50 3.77
C ALA A 81 2.06 -8.76 3.36
N LEU A 82 2.55 -8.11 2.30
CA LEU A 82 3.95 -8.22 1.86
C LEU A 82 4.92 -7.67 2.92
N ALA A 83 4.55 -6.56 3.58
CA ALA A 83 5.34 -6.00 4.67
C ALA A 83 5.35 -6.89 5.93
N ALA A 84 4.32 -7.69 6.16
CA ALA A 84 4.27 -8.67 7.23
C ALA A 84 5.03 -9.96 6.90
N ASP A 85 5.19 -10.31 5.61
CA ASP A 85 5.84 -11.55 5.17
C ASP A 85 7.37 -11.49 5.39
N PRO A 86 7.94 -12.36 6.26
CA PRO A 86 9.38 -12.40 6.48
C PRO A 86 10.19 -12.77 5.25
N ALA A 87 9.67 -13.65 4.36
CA ALA A 87 10.37 -14.08 3.16
C ALA A 87 10.50 -12.93 2.15
N PHE A 88 9.44 -12.15 1.98
CA PHE A 88 9.48 -10.95 1.15
C PHE A 88 10.46 -9.91 1.68
N ARG A 89 10.46 -9.66 3.01
CA ARG A 89 11.38 -8.70 3.65
C ARG A 89 12.85 -9.14 3.67
N GLN A 90 13.13 -10.44 3.55
CA GLN A 90 14.51 -10.92 3.36
C GLN A 90 15.06 -10.54 1.99
N ARG A 91 14.18 -10.37 0.99
CA ARG A 91 14.56 -10.03 -0.38
C ARG A 91 14.55 -8.53 -0.65
N PHE A 92 13.66 -7.79 0.03
CA PHE A 92 13.47 -6.36 -0.20
C PHE A 92 13.38 -5.62 1.13
N ASN A 93 14.14 -4.53 1.24
CA ASN A 93 14.17 -3.69 2.43
C ASN A 93 12.94 -2.79 2.51
N VAL A 94 11.77 -3.38 2.86
CA VAL A 94 10.54 -2.62 3.08
C VAL A 94 10.67 -1.82 4.37
N THR A 95 10.66 -0.50 4.26
CA THR A 95 10.78 0.42 5.40
C THR A 95 9.50 1.22 5.65
N LYS A 96 8.66 1.40 4.63
CA LYS A 96 7.44 2.19 4.69
C LYS A 96 6.28 1.49 3.99
N VAL A 97 5.09 1.67 4.54
CA VAL A 97 3.82 1.30 3.91
C VAL A 97 2.85 2.48 4.02
N VAL A 98 2.14 2.76 2.95
CA VAL A 98 1.00 3.67 2.94
C VAL A 98 -0.22 2.90 2.43
N THR A 99 -1.28 2.89 3.20
CA THR A 99 -2.55 2.28 2.79
C THR A 99 -3.66 3.31 2.79
N ALA A 100 -4.57 3.20 1.84
CA ALA A 100 -5.77 4.01 1.76
C ALA A 100 -6.98 3.10 1.59
N GLY A 101 -7.99 3.22 2.46
CA GLY A 101 -9.21 2.44 2.37
C GLY A 101 -9.00 0.92 2.40
N ALA A 102 -8.07 0.44 3.21
CA ALA A 102 -7.74 -0.98 3.26
C ALA A 102 -7.89 -1.56 4.66
N PRO A 103 -8.51 -2.74 4.82
CA PRO A 103 -8.57 -3.46 6.08
C PRO A 103 -7.20 -4.09 6.37
N ILE A 104 -6.44 -3.50 7.28
CA ILE A 104 -5.10 -3.97 7.65
C ILE A 104 -4.97 -4.41 9.11
N GLY A 105 -6.07 -4.46 9.85
CA GLY A 105 -6.10 -4.77 11.27
C GLY A 105 -5.52 -6.14 11.63
N ARG A 106 -5.54 -7.08 10.68
CA ARG A 106 -5.08 -8.46 10.88
C ARG A 106 -3.64 -8.73 10.43
N PHE A 107 -2.95 -7.77 9.82
CA PHE A 107 -1.56 -7.96 9.38
C PHE A 107 -0.58 -7.52 10.47
N ASP A 108 0.29 -8.45 10.87
CA ASP A 108 1.32 -8.17 11.87
C ASP A 108 2.58 -7.58 11.22
N VAL A 109 2.49 -6.31 10.83
CA VAL A 109 3.60 -5.57 10.25
C VAL A 109 4.64 -5.30 11.35
N PRO A 110 5.91 -5.71 11.19
CA PRO A 110 6.92 -5.60 12.25
C PRO A 110 7.32 -4.16 12.55
N SER A 111 7.80 -3.91 13.76
CA SER A 111 8.14 -2.58 14.26
C SER A 111 9.19 -1.81 13.43
N GLY A 112 10.01 -2.50 12.64
CA GLY A 112 10.97 -1.89 11.72
C GLY A 112 10.34 -1.26 10.47
N VAL A 113 9.05 -1.51 10.20
CA VAL A 113 8.31 -0.94 9.07
C VAL A 113 7.32 0.09 9.60
N GLN A 114 7.42 1.33 9.11
CA GLN A 114 6.48 2.39 9.49
C GLN A 114 5.29 2.43 8.54
N VAL A 115 4.09 2.36 9.08
CA VAL A 115 2.83 2.33 8.32
C VAL A 115 2.06 3.62 8.54
N LEU A 116 1.53 4.17 7.44
CA LEU A 116 0.50 5.22 7.45
C LEU A 116 -0.77 4.63 6.85
N ALA A 117 -1.81 4.46 7.66
CA ALA A 117 -3.12 4.03 7.24
C ALA A 117 -4.06 5.23 7.15
N LEU A 118 -4.68 5.42 5.99
CA LEU A 118 -5.67 6.46 5.76
C LEU A 118 -7.06 5.84 5.69
N GLU A 119 -7.99 6.36 6.49
CA GLU A 119 -9.36 5.87 6.57
C GLU A 119 -10.37 6.99 6.42
N ASN A 120 -11.38 6.77 5.58
CA ASN A 120 -12.54 7.62 5.49
C ASN A 120 -13.65 7.05 6.38
N HIS A 121 -14.18 7.81 7.35
CA HIS A 121 -15.29 7.40 8.20
C HIS A 121 -16.54 6.93 7.45
N ASN A 122 -16.71 7.35 6.21
CA ASN A 122 -17.85 6.99 5.36
C ASN A 122 -17.53 5.81 4.41
N ASP A 123 -16.35 5.22 4.54
CA ASP A 123 -15.92 4.04 3.80
C ASP A 123 -16.04 2.80 4.68
N LEU A 124 -16.77 1.79 4.22
CA LEU A 124 -16.96 0.54 4.95
C LEU A 124 -15.83 -0.47 4.75
N VAL A 125 -14.99 -0.27 3.72
CA VAL A 125 -13.98 -1.25 3.31
C VAL A 125 -12.90 -1.46 4.39
N PRO A 126 -12.35 -0.44 5.07
CA PRO A 126 -11.34 -0.64 6.12
C PRO A 126 -11.79 -1.57 7.26
N ALA A 127 -13.10 -1.67 7.52
CA ALA A 127 -13.67 -2.49 8.57
C ALA A 127 -14.06 -3.91 8.14
N LEU A 128 -13.85 -4.31 6.88
CA LEU A 128 -14.33 -5.59 6.35
C LEU A 128 -13.64 -6.83 6.95
N ASP A 129 -12.46 -6.68 7.52
CA ASP A 129 -11.79 -7.78 8.23
C ASP A 129 -12.29 -7.98 9.67
N GLY A 130 -13.23 -7.11 10.12
CA GLY A 130 -13.82 -7.15 11.45
C GLY A 130 -12.84 -6.75 12.57
N ALA A 131 -11.77 -6.07 12.24
CA ALA A 131 -10.80 -5.49 13.17
C ALA A 131 -10.58 -4.01 12.83
N ASP A 132 -10.39 -3.18 13.86
CA ASP A 132 -9.96 -1.81 13.64
C ASP A 132 -8.51 -1.80 13.16
N ASN A 133 -8.19 -0.90 12.24
CA ASN A 133 -6.79 -0.70 11.88
C ASN A 133 -6.02 -0.21 13.11
N PRO A 134 -4.84 -0.78 13.37
CA PRO A 134 -4.13 -0.49 14.61
C PRO A 134 -3.58 0.94 14.63
N ASP A 135 -3.56 1.54 15.82
CA ASP A 135 -2.76 2.71 16.14
C ASP A 135 -1.70 2.29 17.17
N ARG A 136 -0.47 2.14 16.75
CA ARG A 136 0.64 1.65 17.57
C ARG A 136 1.96 2.29 17.11
N ALA A 137 3.03 2.09 17.85
CA ALA A 137 4.30 2.80 17.65
C ALA A 137 4.84 2.82 16.21
N ASN A 138 4.52 1.83 15.38
CA ASN A 138 4.93 1.77 13.99
C ASN A 138 3.77 1.89 12.98
N VAL A 139 2.53 2.06 13.46
CA VAL A 139 1.34 2.23 12.61
C VAL A 139 0.61 3.48 13.06
N THR A 140 0.54 4.46 12.18
CA THR A 140 -0.24 5.68 12.36
C THR A 140 -1.51 5.56 11.53
N THR A 141 -2.66 5.53 12.16
CA THR A 141 -3.96 5.53 11.48
C THR A 141 -4.57 6.93 11.54
N LEU A 142 -4.77 7.54 10.38
CA LEU A 142 -5.41 8.84 10.23
C LEU A 142 -6.80 8.67 9.64
N THR A 143 -7.79 9.15 10.38
CA THR A 143 -9.18 9.13 9.95
C THR A 143 -9.63 10.52 9.51
N PHE A 144 -10.45 10.57 8.45
CA PHE A 144 -11.05 11.80 7.95
C PHE A 144 -12.49 11.57 7.53
N GLY A 145 -13.24 12.64 7.32
CA GLY A 145 -14.64 12.58 6.89
C GLY A 145 -14.81 13.12 5.47
N ALA A 146 -14.90 12.24 4.47
CA ALA A 146 -15.25 12.58 3.11
C ALA A 146 -16.55 11.88 2.71
N ASN A 147 -17.69 12.53 2.91
CA ASN A 147 -18.98 12.00 2.49
C ASN A 147 -19.31 12.45 1.08
N LYS A 148 -19.29 11.52 0.14
CA LYS A 148 -19.61 11.74 -1.28
C LYS A 148 -21.01 11.26 -1.65
N GLY A 149 -21.84 10.87 -0.64
CA GLY A 149 -23.23 10.43 -0.81
C GLY A 149 -23.40 9.06 -1.50
N ASP A 150 -22.31 8.35 -1.76
CA ASP A 150 -22.28 7.05 -2.43
C ASP A 150 -21.14 6.20 -1.89
N VAL A 151 -21.41 4.91 -1.62
CA VAL A 151 -20.44 3.99 -0.99
C VAL A 151 -19.18 3.84 -1.84
N GLY A 152 -19.34 3.67 -3.16
CA GLY A 152 -18.22 3.53 -4.08
C GLY A 152 -17.37 4.79 -4.15
N LYS A 153 -17.98 5.96 -4.14
CA LYS A 153 -17.27 7.25 -4.12
C LYS A 153 -16.60 7.52 -2.78
N ASN A 154 -17.19 7.06 -1.68
CA ASN A 154 -16.55 7.16 -0.36
C ASN A 154 -15.29 6.30 -0.27
N HIS A 155 -15.27 5.19 -1.02
CA HIS A 155 -14.10 4.29 -1.14
C HIS A 155 -13.14 4.70 -2.27
N SER A 156 -13.53 5.62 -3.15
CA SER A 156 -12.72 6.00 -4.32
C SER A 156 -11.40 6.65 -3.93
N LEU A 157 -10.31 6.19 -4.54
CA LEU A 157 -9.00 6.81 -4.36
C LEU A 157 -9.03 8.28 -4.83
N SER A 158 -9.59 8.56 -6.01
CA SER A 158 -9.60 9.91 -6.61
C SER A 158 -10.60 10.84 -5.97
N ASP A 159 -11.80 10.36 -5.60
CA ASP A 159 -12.88 11.22 -5.11
C ASP A 159 -12.78 11.52 -3.60
N ALA A 160 -12.23 10.58 -2.83
CA ALA A 160 -12.14 10.71 -1.37
C ALA A 160 -10.71 10.78 -0.86
N TYR A 161 -9.91 9.73 -1.05
CA TYR A 161 -8.61 9.60 -0.40
C TYR A 161 -7.54 10.58 -0.90
N ALA A 162 -7.38 10.74 -2.20
CA ALA A 162 -6.39 11.66 -2.77
C ALA A 162 -6.75 13.13 -2.47
N VAL A 163 -8.04 13.46 -2.42
CA VAL A 163 -8.49 14.80 -2.04
C VAL A 163 -8.20 15.07 -0.57
N ALA A 164 -8.53 14.12 0.31
CA ALA A 164 -8.29 14.26 1.75
C ALA A 164 -6.80 14.27 2.11
N ALA A 165 -5.96 13.57 1.34
CA ALA A 165 -4.52 13.55 1.56
C ALA A 165 -3.86 14.94 1.47
N ALA A 166 -4.49 15.90 0.77
CA ALA A 166 -4.02 17.28 0.69
C ALA A 166 -4.22 18.07 2.00
N ASP A 167 -5.17 17.65 2.84
CA ASP A 167 -5.60 18.35 4.06
C ASP A 167 -5.39 17.51 5.33
N LEU A 168 -4.49 16.53 5.30
CA LEU A 168 -4.18 15.73 6.48
C LEU A 168 -3.62 16.61 7.62
N PRO A 169 -3.93 16.26 8.89
CA PRO A 169 -3.60 17.09 10.05
C PRO A 169 -2.10 17.11 10.33
N ALA A 170 -1.38 18.04 9.70
CA ALA A 170 0.08 18.20 9.87
C ALA A 170 0.50 18.44 11.33
N GLY A 171 -0.44 18.86 12.19
CA GLY A 171 -0.22 19.04 13.63
C GLY A 171 -0.35 17.74 14.45
N ASP A 172 -0.76 16.63 13.86
CA ASP A 172 -0.78 15.34 14.56
C ASP A 172 0.67 14.84 14.78
N PRO A 173 1.09 14.56 16.03
CA PRO A 173 2.49 14.21 16.32
C PRO A 173 2.92 12.88 15.69
N SER A 174 2.03 11.89 15.57
CA SER A 174 2.34 10.59 14.98
C SER A 174 2.50 10.70 13.47
N TYR A 175 1.62 11.48 12.83
CA TYR A 175 1.74 11.81 11.42
C TYR A 175 2.99 12.63 11.11
N ALA A 176 3.31 13.64 11.92
CA ALA A 176 4.53 14.43 11.77
C ALA A 176 5.79 13.56 11.89
N ALA A 177 5.82 12.64 12.85
CA ALA A 177 6.91 11.67 12.99
C ALA A 177 7.01 10.71 11.79
N TRP A 178 5.88 10.25 11.28
CA TRP A 178 5.87 9.42 10.06
C TRP A 178 6.40 10.19 8.85
N LEU A 179 5.94 11.43 8.63
CA LEU A 179 6.42 12.30 7.54
C LEU A 179 7.94 12.52 7.62
N GLU A 180 8.47 12.79 8.79
CA GLU A 180 9.91 12.94 8.99
C GLU A 180 10.65 11.65 8.63
N SER A 181 10.15 10.50 9.06
CA SER A 181 10.74 9.20 8.76
C SER A 181 10.67 8.83 7.27
N ALA A 182 9.69 9.39 6.54
CA ALA A 182 9.47 9.17 5.11
C ALA A 182 10.11 10.24 4.21
N ARG A 183 10.78 11.24 4.78
CA ARG A 183 11.34 12.40 4.07
C ARG A 183 12.19 12.01 2.85
N GLY A 184 12.96 10.92 2.94
CA GLY A 184 13.78 10.42 1.84
C GLY A 184 12.97 9.97 0.63
N PHE A 185 11.67 9.67 0.77
CA PHE A 185 10.77 9.33 -0.32
C PHE A 185 9.94 10.52 -0.81
N LEU A 186 9.77 11.55 0.02
CA LEU A 186 8.77 12.62 -0.18
C LEU A 186 9.37 13.97 -0.58
N ASN A 187 10.67 14.05 -0.84
CA ASN A 187 11.32 15.32 -1.19
C ASN A 187 11.58 15.47 -2.70
N PRO A 188 10.59 15.86 -3.50
CA PRO A 188 10.72 15.91 -4.97
C PRO A 188 11.69 17.00 -5.46
N ALA A 189 11.95 18.05 -4.67
CA ALA A 189 12.77 19.18 -5.10
C ALA A 189 14.24 18.81 -5.35
N ASN A 190 14.73 17.73 -4.72
CA ASN A 190 16.13 17.31 -4.77
C ASN A 190 16.29 15.84 -5.21
N GLN A 191 15.26 15.28 -5.84
CA GLN A 191 15.26 13.90 -6.32
C GLN A 191 15.04 13.83 -7.82
N THR A 192 15.74 12.91 -8.48
CA THR A 192 15.33 12.46 -9.81
C THR A 192 14.48 11.21 -9.68
N SER A 193 13.45 11.09 -10.50
CA SER A 193 12.60 9.91 -10.50
C SER A 193 12.48 9.30 -11.90
N THR A 194 12.50 7.97 -11.94
CA THR A 194 12.15 7.18 -13.13
C THR A 194 10.98 6.29 -12.81
N THR A 195 10.00 6.20 -13.70
CA THR A 195 8.80 5.37 -13.50
C THR A 195 8.76 4.23 -14.49
N GLY A 196 8.57 3.01 -13.99
CA GLY A 196 8.25 1.82 -14.77
C GLY A 196 6.86 1.30 -14.42
N THR A 197 6.12 0.84 -15.44
CA THR A 197 4.84 0.16 -15.28
C THR A 197 5.00 -1.31 -15.61
N TYR A 198 4.46 -2.18 -14.75
CA TYR A 198 4.54 -3.63 -14.87
C TYR A 198 3.12 -4.17 -14.89
N ALA A 199 2.77 -4.92 -15.92
CA ALA A 199 1.51 -5.64 -15.98
C ALA A 199 1.68 -7.02 -15.32
N ILE A 200 0.76 -7.33 -14.41
CA ILE A 200 0.66 -8.65 -13.78
C ILE A 200 -0.62 -9.28 -14.30
N THR A 201 -0.53 -10.48 -14.81
CA THR A 201 -1.67 -11.23 -15.35
C THR A 201 -1.67 -12.65 -14.81
N ARG A 202 -2.86 -13.21 -14.61
CA ARG A 202 -3.01 -14.62 -14.25
C ARG A 202 -2.86 -15.47 -15.50
N GLU A 203 -1.97 -16.45 -15.47
CA GLU A 203 -1.92 -17.46 -16.51
C GLU A 203 -3.18 -18.34 -16.48
N PRO A 204 -3.76 -18.72 -17.64
CA PRO A 204 -4.89 -19.62 -17.68
C PRO A 204 -4.55 -20.95 -17.01
N GLY A 205 -5.28 -21.31 -15.94
CA GLY A 205 -5.11 -22.58 -15.23
C GLY A 205 -4.13 -22.54 -14.04
N SER A 206 -3.68 -21.36 -13.59
CA SER A 206 -2.87 -21.18 -12.37
C SER A 206 -3.73 -20.88 -11.14
#